data_8d9d27db1afedd32746f18b8d5d01076
#
_entry.id   8d9d27db1afedd32746f18b8d5d01076
#
_cell.length_a   1.000
_cell.length_b   1.000
_cell.length_c   1.000
_cell.angle_alpha   90.00
_cell.angle_beta   90.00
_cell.angle_gamma   90.00
#
_symmetry.space_group_name_H-M   'P 1'
#
loop_
_entity.id
_entity.type
_entity.pdbx_description
1 polymer ?
#
loop_
_entity_poly.entity_id
_entity_poly.type
_entity_poly.pdbx_seq_one_letter_code
_entity_poly.pdbx_strand_id
1 'polypeptide(L)'
;YSKTGGIAILFGSLAPDGAVVKRSAVAPEMLRHKGPARVFDSEEEAIKTIYSGAIKPGDIVVIRNEGPAGGPGMREMLLPTSAIAGMGLEKEVALITDGRFSGATRGAAIGHVSPEAQRGGNIAYVCEGDMIEINIPEYRIDLLVSEAELNRRKETMEIKKKPERKGYLGRYSNMVSSADKGAVFTG
;
A
#
# COMPACT_ATOMS: atom_id res chain seq x y z
N TYR A 1 15.05 -25.22 2.31
CA TYR A 1 14.64 -23.97 1.69
C TYR A 1 13.15 -24.06 1.36
N SER A 2 12.44 -22.91 1.22
CA SER A 2 10.99 -22.86 0.96
C SER A 2 10.64 -23.41 -0.44
N LYS A 3 9.49 -24.10 -0.56
CA LYS A 3 8.92 -24.48 -1.87
C LYS A 3 8.44 -23.28 -2.70
N THR A 4 8.23 -22.16 -2.05
CA THR A 4 7.81 -20.89 -2.66
C THR A 4 8.90 -19.85 -2.45
N GLY A 5 9.05 -18.89 -3.37
CA GLY A 5 10.03 -17.81 -3.25
C GLY A 5 9.82 -16.92 -2.02
N GLY A 6 10.80 -16.10 -1.70
CA GLY A 6 10.74 -15.13 -0.59
C GLY A 6 9.86 -13.91 -0.86
N ILE A 7 9.43 -13.71 -2.12
CA ILE A 7 8.57 -12.62 -2.59
C ILE A 7 7.32 -13.22 -3.22
N ALA A 8 6.17 -12.60 -3.00
CA ALA A 8 4.93 -12.92 -3.69
C ALA A 8 4.33 -11.66 -4.33
N ILE A 9 3.67 -11.83 -5.48
CA ILE A 9 2.88 -10.79 -6.12
C ILE A 9 1.41 -11.11 -5.86
N LEU A 10 0.71 -10.16 -5.28
CA LEU A 10 -0.71 -10.29 -4.93
C LEU A 10 -1.55 -9.53 -5.96
N PHE A 11 -2.68 -10.11 -6.35
CA PHE A 11 -3.65 -9.50 -7.27
C PHE A 11 -5.04 -9.49 -6.63
N GLY A 12 -5.89 -8.58 -7.07
CA GLY A 12 -7.26 -8.50 -6.58
C GLY A 12 -7.87 -7.13 -6.80
N SER A 13 -9.05 -6.93 -6.21
CA SER A 13 -9.78 -5.66 -6.41
C SER A 13 -9.01 -4.45 -5.89
N LEU A 14 -8.12 -4.59 -4.90
CA LEU A 14 -7.29 -3.48 -4.42
C LEU A 14 -6.10 -3.19 -5.34
N ALA A 15 -5.50 -4.21 -5.92
CA ALA A 15 -4.31 -4.12 -6.75
C ALA A 15 -4.48 -4.94 -8.04
N PRO A 16 -5.26 -4.47 -9.01
CA PRO A 16 -5.54 -5.22 -10.23
C PRO A 16 -4.28 -5.48 -11.09
N ASP A 17 -3.30 -4.57 -11.07
CA ASP A 17 -2.02 -4.73 -11.77
C ASP A 17 -0.92 -5.31 -10.88
N GLY A 18 -1.27 -5.65 -9.62
CA GLY A 18 -0.41 -6.34 -8.67
C GLY A 18 0.10 -5.48 -7.53
N ALA A 19 0.54 -6.17 -6.48
CA ALA A 19 1.23 -5.61 -5.32
C ALA A 19 2.28 -6.61 -4.84
N VAL A 20 3.36 -6.13 -4.21
CA VAL A 20 4.49 -6.96 -3.80
C VAL A 20 4.50 -7.14 -2.30
N VAL A 21 4.73 -8.37 -1.84
CA VAL A 21 4.98 -8.67 -0.43
C VAL A 21 6.24 -9.51 -0.26
N LYS A 22 7.06 -9.19 0.75
CA LYS A 22 8.18 -10.02 1.18
C LYS A 22 7.63 -11.15 2.06
N ARG A 23 7.15 -12.22 1.44
CA ARG A 23 6.52 -13.37 2.11
C ARG A 23 7.38 -13.96 3.22
N SER A 24 8.70 -14.01 3.04
CA SER A 24 9.63 -14.55 4.02
C SER A 24 9.73 -13.73 5.32
N ALA A 25 9.22 -12.50 5.34
CA ALA A 25 9.21 -11.62 6.50
C ALA A 25 7.86 -11.60 7.23
N VAL A 26 6.84 -12.27 6.66
CA VAL A 26 5.48 -12.31 7.20
C VAL A 26 5.35 -13.47 8.18
N ALA A 27 4.86 -13.19 9.38
CA ALA A 27 4.57 -14.20 10.38
C ALA A 27 3.43 -15.13 9.88
N PRO A 28 3.46 -16.44 10.24
CA PRO A 28 2.47 -17.40 9.74
C PRO A 28 1.02 -16.97 9.98
N GLU A 29 0.72 -16.35 11.12
CA GLU A 29 -0.59 -15.83 11.51
C GLU A 29 -1.07 -14.67 10.61
N MET A 30 -0.15 -13.93 9.99
CA MET A 30 -0.42 -12.80 9.11
C MET A 30 -0.43 -13.16 7.62
N LEU A 31 -0.19 -14.41 7.25
CA LEU A 31 -0.29 -14.86 5.85
C LEU A 31 -1.72 -14.73 5.30
N ARG A 32 -2.72 -14.80 6.18
CA ARG A 32 -4.12 -14.46 5.90
C ARG A 32 -4.55 -13.44 6.93
N HIS A 33 -4.90 -12.25 6.50
CA HIS A 33 -5.31 -11.17 7.37
C HIS A 33 -6.50 -10.44 6.78
N LYS A 34 -7.44 -10.07 7.64
CA LYS A 34 -8.62 -9.30 7.26
C LYS A 34 -8.90 -8.27 8.33
N GLY A 35 -9.00 -7.00 7.94
CA GLY A 35 -9.19 -5.94 8.90
C GLY A 35 -9.67 -4.63 8.28
N PRO A 36 -10.04 -3.67 9.14
CA PRO A 36 -10.43 -2.33 8.70
C PRO A 36 -9.22 -1.50 8.26
N ALA A 37 -9.40 -0.74 7.20
CA ALA A 37 -8.40 0.20 6.69
C ALA A 37 -8.30 1.43 7.60
N ARG A 38 -7.06 1.82 7.91
CA ARG A 38 -6.69 3.11 8.51
C ARG A 38 -5.92 3.88 7.45
N VAL A 39 -6.56 4.89 6.87
CA VAL A 39 -6.14 5.52 5.61
C VAL A 39 -5.36 6.80 5.83
N PHE A 40 -4.19 6.90 5.19
CA PHE A 40 -3.28 8.06 5.28
C PHE A 40 -2.83 8.49 3.87
N ASP A 41 -2.81 9.81 3.65
CA ASP A 41 -2.35 10.39 2.38
C ASP A 41 -0.85 10.72 2.37
N SER A 42 -0.14 10.39 3.47
CA SER A 42 1.30 10.54 3.58
C SER A 42 1.89 9.60 4.63
N GLU A 43 3.18 9.31 4.48
CA GLU A 43 3.96 8.56 5.46
C GLU A 43 3.98 9.27 6.83
N GLU A 44 4.10 10.60 6.83
CA GLU A 44 4.20 11.42 8.04
C GLU A 44 2.93 11.34 8.90
N GLU A 45 1.75 11.37 8.28
CA GLU A 45 0.47 11.21 8.97
C GLU A 45 0.35 9.83 9.60
N ALA A 46 0.73 8.79 8.84
CA ALA A 46 0.70 7.41 9.32
C ALA A 46 1.61 7.21 10.55
N ILE A 47 2.87 7.66 10.47
CA ILE A 47 3.84 7.56 11.58
C ILE A 47 3.31 8.23 12.84
N LYS A 48 2.80 9.47 12.73
CA LYS A 48 2.24 10.20 13.85
C LYS A 48 1.08 9.43 14.51
N THR A 49 0.21 8.85 13.71
CA THR A 49 -0.95 8.09 14.20
C THR A 49 -0.54 6.75 14.82
N ILE A 50 0.45 6.05 14.26
CA ILE A 50 0.97 4.81 14.83
C ILE A 50 1.55 5.09 16.23
N TYR A 51 2.42 6.10 16.37
CA TYR A 51 3.02 6.45 17.67
C TYR A 51 2.03 7.00 18.70
N SER A 52 0.89 7.56 18.28
CA SER A 52 -0.16 7.98 19.21
C SER A 52 -0.92 6.81 19.84
N GLY A 53 -0.68 5.57 19.40
CA GLY A 53 -1.40 4.37 19.87
C GLY A 53 -2.83 4.27 19.34
N ALA A 54 -3.18 5.02 18.28
CA ALA A 54 -4.50 4.98 17.67
C ALA A 54 -4.70 3.76 16.75
N ILE A 55 -3.61 3.17 16.26
CA ILE A 55 -3.65 1.91 15.50
C ILE A 55 -3.85 0.75 16.47
N LYS A 56 -4.76 -0.15 16.14
CA LYS A 56 -5.16 -1.27 17.00
C LYS A 56 -4.81 -2.62 16.35
N PRO A 57 -4.66 -3.68 17.15
CA PRO A 57 -4.62 -5.05 16.62
C PRO A 57 -5.75 -5.30 15.64
N GLY A 58 -5.43 -5.89 14.49
CA GLY A 58 -6.37 -6.15 13.41
C GLY A 58 -6.47 -5.07 12.34
N ASP A 59 -6.00 -3.86 12.60
CA ASP A 59 -6.03 -2.76 11.63
C ASP A 59 -5.12 -3.05 10.41
N ILE A 60 -5.49 -2.45 9.27
CA ILE A 60 -4.66 -2.40 8.06
C ILE A 60 -4.31 -0.94 7.77
N VAL A 61 -3.06 -0.57 7.97
CA VAL A 61 -2.56 0.77 7.66
C VAL A 61 -2.40 0.91 6.15
N VAL A 62 -3.11 1.86 5.54
CA VAL A 62 -3.05 2.15 4.10
C VAL A 62 -2.40 3.52 3.91
N ILE A 63 -1.21 3.54 3.31
CA ILE A 63 -0.48 4.77 2.98
C ILE A 63 -0.47 4.92 1.47
N ARG A 64 -1.10 5.97 0.96
CA ARG A 64 -1.25 6.21 -0.48
C ARG A 64 -0.60 7.51 -0.92
N ASN A 65 -0.52 7.73 -2.24
CA ASN A 65 0.18 8.86 -2.88
C ASN A 65 1.70 8.85 -2.67
N GLU A 66 2.30 7.69 -2.46
CA GLU A 66 3.74 7.48 -2.31
C GLU A 66 4.33 6.60 -3.43
N GLY A 67 3.52 6.33 -4.48
CA GLY A 67 3.90 5.58 -5.66
C GLY A 67 4.82 6.35 -6.60
N PRO A 68 5.13 5.80 -7.79
CA PRO A 68 6.08 6.40 -8.74
C PRO A 68 5.80 7.86 -9.08
N ALA A 69 4.55 8.22 -9.38
CA ALA A 69 4.18 9.59 -9.71
C ALA A 69 3.79 10.42 -8.47
N GLY A 70 3.08 9.85 -7.51
CA GLY A 70 2.62 10.53 -6.30
C GLY A 70 3.76 10.86 -5.33
N GLY A 71 4.66 9.90 -5.10
CA GLY A 71 5.88 10.04 -4.30
C GLY A 71 7.12 9.80 -5.17
N PRO A 72 7.57 10.78 -6.01
CA PRO A 72 8.63 10.55 -6.99
C PRO A 72 9.84 9.82 -6.44
N GLY A 73 10.18 8.68 -7.08
CA GLY A 73 11.20 7.76 -6.62
C GLY A 73 10.67 6.63 -5.72
N MET A 74 9.34 6.60 -5.46
CA MET A 74 8.66 5.61 -4.60
C MET A 74 9.25 5.58 -3.19
N ARG A 75 8.69 6.35 -2.27
CA ARG A 75 9.18 6.42 -0.88
C ARG A 75 9.21 5.06 -0.23
N GLU A 76 10.28 4.80 0.50
CA GLU A 76 10.49 3.56 1.23
C GLU A 76 9.85 3.66 2.62
N MET A 77 8.87 2.80 2.91
CA MET A 77 8.10 2.79 4.17
C MET A 77 8.87 2.14 5.32
N LEU A 78 10.12 2.54 5.55
CA LEU A 78 10.92 2.02 6.66
C LEU A 78 10.40 2.51 8.01
N LEU A 79 10.11 3.80 8.14
CA LEU A 79 9.66 4.39 9.40
C LEU A 79 8.31 3.86 9.85
N PRO A 80 7.26 3.80 9.02
CA PRO A 80 5.97 3.22 9.42
C PRO A 80 6.08 1.74 9.83
N THR A 81 6.84 0.93 9.08
CA THR A 81 7.02 -0.48 9.42
C THR A 81 7.80 -0.67 10.71
N SER A 82 8.82 0.17 10.95
CA SER A 82 9.57 0.19 12.22
C SER A 82 8.71 0.68 13.39
N ALA A 83 7.82 1.65 13.17
CA ALA A 83 6.89 2.15 14.18
C ALA A 83 5.88 1.05 14.58
N ILE A 84 5.29 0.32 13.62
CA ILE A 84 4.39 -0.82 13.87
C ILE A 84 5.13 -1.88 14.73
N ALA A 85 6.36 -2.24 14.35
CA ALA A 85 7.17 -3.20 15.10
C ALA A 85 7.56 -2.68 16.49
N GLY A 86 7.94 -1.41 16.60
CA GLY A 86 8.27 -0.77 17.88
C GLY A 86 7.09 -0.67 18.86
N MET A 87 5.87 -0.65 18.34
CA MET A 87 4.62 -0.73 19.12
C MET A 87 4.20 -2.18 19.44
N GLY A 88 4.96 -3.18 18.98
CA GLY A 88 4.67 -4.61 19.20
C GLY A 88 3.51 -5.14 18.34
N LEU A 89 3.15 -4.45 17.25
CA LEU A 89 1.98 -4.73 16.41
C LEU A 89 2.31 -5.49 15.11
N GLU A 90 3.57 -5.88 14.90
CA GLU A 90 4.03 -6.48 13.63
C GLU A 90 3.37 -7.84 13.27
N LYS A 91 2.71 -8.47 14.24
CA LYS A 91 1.97 -9.73 14.08
C LYS A 91 0.45 -9.56 14.06
N GLU A 92 -0.03 -8.34 14.11
CA GLU A 92 -1.46 -8.03 14.23
C GLU A 92 -1.93 -6.92 13.30
N VAL A 93 -0.99 -6.14 12.75
CA VAL A 93 -1.27 -5.02 11.85
C VAL A 93 -0.54 -5.22 10.53
N ALA A 94 -1.25 -5.07 9.42
CA ALA A 94 -0.65 -5.04 8.08
C ALA A 94 -0.44 -3.59 7.62
N LEU A 95 0.50 -3.39 6.71
CA LEU A 95 0.72 -2.12 6.02
C LEU A 95 0.59 -2.33 4.51
N ILE A 96 -0.16 -1.46 3.85
CA ILE A 96 -0.36 -1.46 2.39
C ILE A 96 0.02 -0.07 1.86
N THR A 97 0.78 -0.01 0.77
CA THR A 97 1.17 1.27 0.15
C THR A 97 1.38 1.13 -1.37
N ASP A 98 1.13 2.20 -2.10
CA ASP A 98 1.56 2.34 -3.50
C ASP A 98 3.04 2.76 -3.62
N GLY A 99 3.68 3.14 -2.48
CA GLY A 99 5.12 3.27 -2.37
C GLY A 99 5.82 1.90 -2.27
N ARG A 100 7.00 1.86 -1.67
CA ARG A 100 7.77 0.62 -1.46
C ARG A 100 8.09 0.39 0.00
N PHE A 101 8.48 -0.82 0.33
CA PHE A 101 8.98 -1.18 1.66
C PHE A 101 10.49 -1.48 1.62
N SER A 102 11.14 -1.40 2.79
CA SER A 102 12.55 -1.70 2.95
C SER A 102 12.86 -3.19 2.84
N GLY A 103 14.04 -3.53 2.37
CA GLY A 103 14.58 -4.89 2.46
C GLY A 103 14.68 -5.44 3.88
N ALA A 104 14.82 -4.55 4.88
CA ALA A 104 14.84 -4.89 6.31
C ALA A 104 13.44 -5.02 6.95
N THR A 105 12.37 -4.72 6.21
CA THR A 105 10.99 -4.75 6.71
C THR A 105 10.62 -6.13 7.25
N ARG A 106 9.96 -6.14 8.40
CA ARG A 106 9.31 -7.29 9.04
C ARG A 106 7.80 -7.07 9.07
N GLY A 107 7.03 -8.17 9.16
CA GLY A 107 5.57 -8.13 9.19
C GLY A 107 4.93 -8.11 7.81
N ALA A 108 3.61 -8.00 7.78
CA ALA A 108 2.80 -7.99 6.56
C ALA A 108 2.80 -6.60 5.91
N ALA A 109 3.93 -6.25 5.25
CA ALA A 109 4.06 -5.03 4.47
C ALA A 109 3.92 -5.34 2.98
N ILE A 110 2.90 -4.76 2.36
CA ILE A 110 2.57 -4.88 0.95
C ILE A 110 2.84 -3.53 0.28
N GLY A 111 3.74 -3.51 -0.69
CA GLY A 111 4.11 -2.31 -1.44
C GLY A 111 3.80 -2.44 -2.93
N HIS A 112 4.15 -1.40 -3.68
CA HIS A 112 4.01 -1.36 -5.12
C HIS A 112 2.58 -1.60 -5.62
N VAL A 113 1.57 -1.22 -4.79
CA VAL A 113 0.15 -1.37 -5.19
C VAL A 113 -0.08 -0.64 -6.51
N SER A 114 -0.50 -1.38 -7.50
CA SER A 114 -0.67 -0.88 -8.87
C SER A 114 -2.09 -1.14 -9.38
N PRO A 115 -2.70 -0.13 -10.04
CA PRO A 115 -2.20 1.25 -10.24
C PRO A 115 -2.12 2.05 -8.93
N GLU A 116 -1.18 3.02 -8.86
CA GLU A 116 -1.02 3.91 -7.71
C GLU A 116 -2.20 4.90 -7.55
N ALA A 117 -2.36 5.48 -6.36
CA ALA A 117 -3.44 6.44 -6.08
C ALA A 117 -3.39 7.68 -6.98
N GLN A 118 -2.20 8.26 -7.21
CA GLN A 118 -2.01 9.44 -8.07
C GLN A 118 -2.51 9.20 -9.51
N ARG A 119 -2.51 7.96 -9.98
CA ARG A 119 -2.98 7.53 -11.30
C ARG A 119 -4.41 6.97 -11.30
N GLY A 120 -5.13 7.09 -10.17
CA GLY A 120 -6.53 6.64 -10.06
C GLY A 120 -6.69 5.15 -9.79
N GLY A 121 -5.67 4.48 -9.27
CA GLY A 121 -5.78 3.11 -8.79
C GLY A 121 -6.80 2.97 -7.66
N ASN A 122 -7.30 1.76 -7.44
CA ASN A 122 -8.35 1.51 -6.46
C ASN A 122 -7.95 1.87 -5.02
N ILE A 123 -6.66 1.90 -4.72
CA ILE A 123 -6.14 2.37 -3.43
C ILE A 123 -6.52 3.85 -3.14
N ALA A 124 -6.71 4.67 -4.18
CA ALA A 124 -7.15 6.06 -4.03
C ALA A 124 -8.56 6.19 -3.43
N TYR A 125 -9.39 5.18 -3.61
CA TYR A 125 -10.81 5.15 -3.25
C TYR A 125 -11.09 4.33 -1.98
N VAL A 126 -10.05 3.84 -1.30
CA VAL A 126 -10.19 3.22 0.01
C VAL A 126 -10.62 4.28 1.02
N CYS A 127 -11.69 4.01 1.76
CA CYS A 127 -12.18 4.86 2.83
C CYS A 127 -11.78 4.30 4.19
N GLU A 128 -11.71 5.19 5.19
CA GLU A 128 -11.46 4.80 6.59
C GLU A 128 -12.49 3.76 7.04
N GLY A 129 -12.02 2.65 7.59
CA GLY A 129 -12.85 1.54 8.06
C GLY A 129 -13.27 0.52 6.99
N ASP A 130 -12.95 0.74 5.72
CA ASP A 130 -13.20 -0.28 4.69
C ASP A 130 -12.49 -1.59 5.03
N MET A 131 -13.19 -2.71 4.85
CA MET A 131 -12.59 -4.01 5.07
C MET A 131 -11.69 -4.40 3.90
N ILE A 132 -10.46 -4.80 4.22
CA ILE A 132 -9.51 -5.34 3.25
C ILE A 132 -9.17 -6.78 3.66
N GLU A 133 -9.00 -7.66 2.68
CA GLU A 133 -8.55 -9.03 2.85
C GLU A 133 -7.22 -9.25 2.13
N ILE A 134 -6.25 -9.79 2.88
CA ILE A 134 -4.93 -10.19 2.40
C ILE A 134 -4.86 -11.71 2.49
N ASN A 135 -4.56 -12.39 1.39
CA ASN A 135 -4.40 -13.84 1.32
C ASN A 135 -3.13 -14.18 0.53
N ILE A 136 -2.00 -14.14 1.22
CA ILE A 136 -0.68 -14.36 0.60
C ILE A 136 -0.55 -15.78 0.03
N PRO A 137 -1.03 -16.86 0.68
CA PRO A 137 -1.00 -18.20 0.10
C PRO A 137 -1.73 -18.33 -1.24
N GLU A 138 -2.78 -17.54 -1.45
CA GLU A 138 -3.59 -17.55 -2.68
C GLU A 138 -3.25 -16.39 -3.62
N TYR A 139 -2.21 -15.60 -3.28
CA TYR A 139 -1.76 -14.44 -4.07
C TYR A 139 -2.84 -13.40 -4.28
N ARG A 140 -3.67 -13.14 -3.26
CA ARG A 140 -4.80 -12.22 -3.35
C ARG A 140 -4.72 -11.07 -2.37
N ILE A 141 -5.25 -9.92 -2.82
CA ILE A 141 -5.48 -8.72 -2.01
C ILE A 141 -6.74 -8.01 -2.50
N ASP A 142 -7.76 -7.97 -1.66
CA ASP A 142 -9.08 -7.48 -2.05
C ASP A 142 -9.59 -6.38 -1.12
N LEU A 143 -10.13 -5.32 -1.70
CA LEU A 143 -10.96 -4.34 -1.04
C LEU A 143 -12.40 -4.87 -1.02
N LEU A 144 -12.95 -5.12 0.18
CA LEU A 144 -14.23 -5.78 0.36
C LEU A 144 -15.40 -4.78 0.29
N VAL A 145 -15.44 -3.99 -0.77
CA VAL A 145 -16.60 -3.17 -1.15
C VAL A 145 -17.19 -3.69 -2.45
N SER A 146 -18.47 -3.48 -2.68
CA SER A 146 -19.09 -3.90 -3.93
C SER A 146 -18.51 -3.14 -5.12
N GLU A 147 -18.50 -3.76 -6.30
CA GLU A 147 -18.07 -3.11 -7.53
C GLU A 147 -18.91 -1.85 -7.81
N ALA A 148 -20.21 -1.90 -7.56
CA ALA A 148 -21.10 -0.75 -7.70
C ALA A 148 -20.69 0.42 -6.80
N GLU A 149 -20.34 0.14 -5.53
CA GLU A 149 -19.86 1.16 -4.60
C GLU A 149 -18.51 1.71 -5.03
N LEU A 150 -17.58 0.86 -5.46
CA LEU A 150 -16.27 1.31 -5.94
C LEU A 150 -16.41 2.21 -7.18
N ASN A 151 -17.28 1.86 -8.12
CA ASN A 151 -17.58 2.67 -9.30
C ASN A 151 -18.23 4.01 -8.91
N ARG A 152 -19.20 3.99 -7.99
CA ARG A 152 -19.78 5.22 -7.45
C ARG A 152 -18.71 6.13 -6.84
N ARG A 153 -17.77 5.57 -6.07
CA ARG A 153 -16.64 6.35 -5.50
C ARG A 153 -15.76 6.95 -6.59
N LYS A 154 -15.46 6.20 -7.64
CA LYS A 154 -14.68 6.70 -8.80
C LYS A 154 -15.35 7.87 -9.51
N GLU A 155 -16.67 7.91 -9.55
CA GLU A 155 -17.45 8.98 -10.17
C GLU A 155 -17.62 10.20 -9.26
N THR A 156 -17.73 9.99 -7.94
CA THR A 156 -18.14 11.04 -7.00
C THR A 156 -17.02 11.56 -6.09
N MET A 157 -15.97 10.75 -5.85
CA MET A 157 -14.87 11.17 -4.99
C MET A 157 -13.77 11.85 -5.80
N GLU A 158 -13.40 13.03 -5.38
CA GLU A 158 -12.20 13.68 -5.87
C GLU A 158 -10.95 13.00 -5.29
N ILE A 159 -10.06 12.53 -6.16
CA ILE A 159 -8.78 11.96 -5.71
C ILE A 159 -7.94 13.07 -5.11
N LYS A 160 -7.53 12.90 -3.87
CA LYS A 160 -6.61 13.81 -3.20
C LYS A 160 -5.20 13.63 -3.76
N LYS A 161 -4.94 14.29 -4.88
CA LYS A 161 -3.64 14.27 -5.53
C LYS A 161 -2.64 15.12 -4.79
N LYS A 162 -1.37 14.70 -4.77
CA LYS A 162 -0.28 15.57 -4.31
C LYS A 162 -0.12 16.77 -5.27
N PRO A 163 0.27 17.94 -4.74
CA PRO A 163 0.49 19.13 -5.57
C PRO A 163 1.49 18.86 -6.69
N GLU A 164 1.26 19.46 -7.85
CA GLU A 164 2.16 19.38 -8.97
C GLU A 164 3.55 19.89 -8.58
N ARG A 165 4.55 19.06 -8.78
CA ARG A 165 5.94 19.40 -8.48
C ARG A 165 6.56 20.12 -9.67
N LYS A 166 7.46 21.06 -9.38
CA LYS A 166 8.25 21.78 -10.41
C LYS A 166 9.62 21.13 -10.62
N GLY A 167 10.27 21.49 -11.70
CA GLY A 167 11.63 21.05 -11.99
C GLY A 167 11.74 19.57 -12.31
N TYR A 168 12.84 18.95 -11.88
CA TYR A 168 13.14 17.54 -12.19
C TYR A 168 12.07 16.57 -11.66
N LEU A 169 11.64 16.75 -10.41
CA LEU A 169 10.64 15.86 -9.80
C LEU A 169 9.28 15.94 -10.49
N GLY A 170 8.87 17.12 -10.96
CA GLY A 170 7.65 17.26 -11.76
C GLY A 170 7.77 16.55 -13.10
N ARG A 171 8.90 16.70 -13.78
CA ARG A 171 9.19 15.97 -15.02
C ARG A 171 9.18 14.47 -14.79
N TYR A 172 9.84 13.99 -13.73
CA TYR A 172 9.85 12.59 -13.35
C TYR A 172 8.42 12.06 -13.15
N SER A 173 7.60 12.73 -12.30
CA SER A 173 6.22 12.31 -12.01
C SER A 173 5.36 12.17 -13.26
N ASN A 174 5.59 13.02 -14.28
CA ASN A 174 4.82 12.99 -15.51
C ASN A 174 5.25 11.87 -16.48
N MET A 175 6.52 11.47 -16.43
CA MET A 175 7.14 10.54 -17.39
C MET A 175 7.38 9.13 -16.83
N VAL A 176 7.20 8.93 -15.53
CA VAL A 176 7.44 7.63 -14.91
C VAL A 176 6.29 6.66 -15.18
N SER A 177 6.62 5.42 -15.51
CA SER A 177 5.65 4.32 -15.63
C SER A 177 5.17 3.84 -14.25
N SER A 178 4.11 3.04 -14.24
CA SER A 178 3.59 2.38 -13.03
C SER A 178 4.62 1.39 -12.44
N ALA A 179 4.46 1.08 -11.15
CA ALA A 179 5.36 0.19 -10.42
C ALA A 179 5.40 -1.24 -11.00
N ASP A 180 4.28 -1.76 -11.49
CA ASP A 180 4.19 -3.04 -12.19
C ASP A 180 4.96 -3.08 -13.52
N LYS A 181 5.25 -1.91 -14.10
CA LYS A 181 6.10 -1.73 -15.29
C LYS A 181 7.55 -1.35 -14.95
N GLY A 182 7.92 -1.40 -13.67
CA GLY A 182 9.28 -1.14 -13.19
C GLY A 182 9.57 0.32 -12.82
N ALA A 183 8.58 1.22 -12.81
CA ALA A 183 8.74 2.64 -12.47
C ALA A 183 9.88 3.32 -13.27
N VAL A 184 9.95 3.05 -14.56
CA VAL A 184 10.95 3.57 -15.49
C VAL A 184 10.41 4.76 -16.29
N PHE A 185 11.30 5.58 -16.84
CA PHE A 185 10.90 6.64 -17.76
C PHE A 185 10.28 6.04 -19.02
N THR A 186 9.10 6.57 -19.39
CA THR A 186 8.49 6.33 -20.68
C THR A 186 8.82 7.54 -21.56
N GLY A 187 9.64 7.33 -22.59
CA GLY A 187 9.99 8.34 -23.58
C GLY A 187 8.81 8.68 -24.50
#